data_9979119160462733ac2858b23d4fd46a
#
_entry.id   9979119160462733ac2858b23d4fd46a
#
_cell.length_a   1.000
_cell.length_b   1.000
_cell.length_c   1.000
_cell.angle_alpha   90.00
_cell.angle_beta   90.00
_cell.angle_gamma   90.00
#
_symmetry.space_group_name_H-M   'P 1'
#
loop_
_entity.id
_entity.type
_entity.pdbx_description
1 polymer ?
#
loop_
_entity_poly.entity_id
_entity_poly.type
_entity_poly.pdbx_seq_one_letter_code
_entity_poly.pdbx_strand_id
1 'polypeptide(L)'
;RIKFYTKKKMKFKVDRDQLFKSLNYCQGVIEKRSTLPILSNVLIEAKNSSLKITATDLDLIFTNLIKDIKIEKEGSTTTSAAIIYDIVRKIPSGSEINFNLVNDNKLQMESQKSKFNLLCLNPSEFPLTDENFNTNEFLINSKLLLKVINKTKISISNDETRHYLNGIFLHVNEKEKNFFLTAAATDSHRMSVSKIKLESKVNFDPIILPKKTIHQLSSLLEDQDQNIKICNIKSKIKFEFGQSVLISKLIDGKFPNY
;
A
#
# COMPACT_ATOMS: atom_id res chain seq x y z
N ARG A 1 -19.53 20.29 33.62
CA ARG A 1 -18.08 19.90 33.69
C ARG A 1 -17.61 19.63 32.26
N ILE A 2 -16.92 20.60 31.65
CA ILE A 2 -16.25 20.45 30.35
C ILE A 2 -15.05 19.53 30.59
N LYS A 3 -15.10 18.30 30.05
CA LYS A 3 -13.93 17.43 30.00
C LYS A 3 -12.93 18.07 29.02
N PHE A 4 -11.91 18.72 29.56
CA PHE A 4 -10.72 19.04 28.79
C PHE A 4 -10.07 17.73 28.34
N TYR A 5 -10.26 17.36 27.09
CA TYR A 5 -9.45 16.33 26.46
C TYR A 5 -8.02 16.86 26.42
N THR A 6 -7.18 16.38 27.28
CA THR A 6 -5.72 16.61 27.20
C THR A 6 -5.26 16.08 25.86
N LYS A 7 -4.96 16.98 24.91
CA LYS A 7 -4.41 16.66 23.59
C LYS A 7 -3.14 15.81 23.78
N LYS A 8 -3.20 14.53 23.43
CA LYS A 8 -2.06 13.61 23.55
C LYS A 8 -0.99 14.04 22.56
N LYS A 9 0.09 14.62 23.07
CA LYS A 9 1.28 14.97 22.27
C LYS A 9 2.03 13.67 21.96
N MET A 10 1.98 13.21 20.69
CA MET A 10 2.70 12.02 20.21
C MET A 10 4.21 12.22 20.33
N LYS A 11 4.94 11.22 20.87
CA LYS A 11 6.39 11.23 20.94
C LYS A 11 6.95 9.82 20.82
N PHE A 12 7.87 9.60 19.88
CA PHE A 12 8.47 8.30 19.61
C PHE A 12 9.85 8.45 18.95
N LYS A 13 10.57 7.34 18.93
CA LYS A 13 11.84 7.18 18.25
C LYS A 13 11.77 5.99 17.31
N VAL A 14 12.39 6.13 16.14
CA VAL A 14 12.40 5.10 15.10
C VAL A 14 13.75 5.04 14.42
N ASP A 15 14.16 3.86 14.00
CA ASP A 15 15.32 3.65 13.15
C ASP A 15 15.09 4.27 11.76
N ARG A 16 16.10 4.99 11.26
CA ARG A 16 16.05 5.70 9.98
C ARG A 16 15.79 4.77 8.79
N ASP A 17 16.41 3.59 8.77
CA ASP A 17 16.35 2.71 7.60
C ASP A 17 15.00 2.01 7.50
N GLN A 18 14.41 1.65 8.65
CA GLN A 18 13.05 1.12 8.72
C GLN A 18 12.02 2.17 8.28
N LEU A 19 12.16 3.41 8.74
CA LEU A 19 11.27 4.51 8.34
C LEU A 19 11.43 4.83 6.85
N PHE A 20 12.67 4.90 6.36
CA PHE A 20 12.96 5.16 4.95
C PHE A 20 12.32 4.12 4.03
N LYS A 21 12.45 2.83 4.37
CA LYS A 21 11.83 1.73 3.63
C LYS A 21 10.31 1.88 3.54
N SER A 22 9.66 2.19 4.68
CA SER A 22 8.21 2.40 4.73
C SER A 22 7.77 3.60 3.89
N LEU A 23 8.47 4.73 3.99
CA LEU A 23 8.17 5.94 3.23
C LEU A 23 8.42 5.75 1.72
N ASN A 24 9.45 4.99 1.35
CA ASN A 24 9.74 4.68 -0.05
C ASN A 24 8.58 3.90 -0.69
N TYR A 25 7.99 2.95 0.01
CA TYR A 25 6.82 2.20 -0.46
C TYR A 25 5.58 3.10 -0.62
N CYS A 26 5.44 4.13 0.21
CA CYS A 26 4.34 5.08 0.09
C CYS A 26 4.41 5.94 -1.18
N GLN A 27 5.62 6.18 -1.75
CA GLN A 27 5.78 7.09 -2.90
C GLN A 27 5.00 6.66 -4.15
N GLY A 28 4.79 5.36 -4.35
CA GLY A 28 4.02 4.84 -5.49
C GLY A 28 2.50 4.98 -5.35
N VAL A 29 2.02 5.29 -4.15
CA VAL A 29 0.59 5.51 -3.86
C VAL A 29 0.25 6.99 -3.90
N ILE A 30 1.11 7.84 -3.33
CA ILE A 30 0.88 9.27 -3.15
C ILE A 30 0.69 9.99 -4.49
N GLU A 31 -0.34 10.81 -4.59
CA GLU A 31 -0.52 11.73 -5.69
C GLU A 31 0.10 13.09 -5.39
N LYS A 32 1.09 13.48 -6.19
CA LYS A 32 1.80 14.76 -6.02
C LYS A 32 0.93 15.99 -6.34
N ARG A 33 -0.14 15.81 -7.10
CA ARG A 33 -1.06 16.89 -7.53
C ARG A 33 -2.50 16.45 -7.26
N SER A 34 -2.89 16.38 -6.00
CA SER A 34 -4.27 16.11 -5.60
C SER A 34 -5.02 17.40 -5.31
N THR A 35 -6.32 17.43 -5.64
CA THR A 35 -7.24 18.49 -5.21
C THR A 35 -7.49 18.46 -3.71
N LEU A 36 -7.24 17.32 -3.05
CA LEU A 36 -7.34 17.12 -1.61
C LEU A 36 -5.94 17.11 -0.99
N PRO A 37 -5.49 18.15 -0.29
CA PRO A 37 -4.12 18.25 0.26
C PRO A 37 -3.74 17.08 1.16
N ILE A 38 -4.70 16.48 1.88
CA ILE A 38 -4.45 15.36 2.79
C ILE A 38 -3.95 14.09 2.07
N LEU A 39 -4.28 13.92 0.78
CA LEU A 39 -3.81 12.79 -0.04
C LEU A 39 -2.34 12.90 -0.43
N SER A 40 -1.72 14.08 -0.26
CA SER A 40 -0.28 14.26 -0.40
C SER A 40 0.48 13.93 0.89
N ASN A 41 -0.23 13.63 1.98
CA ASN A 41 0.33 13.30 3.27
C ASN A 41 0.40 11.78 3.48
N VAL A 42 1.25 11.36 4.41
CA VAL A 42 1.18 10.06 5.07
C VAL A 42 0.53 10.22 6.44
N LEU A 43 -0.32 9.28 6.81
CA LEU A 43 -0.83 9.14 8.17
C LEU A 43 0.20 8.35 8.98
N ILE A 44 0.57 8.89 10.13
CA ILE A 44 1.52 8.30 11.08
C ILE A 44 0.79 8.04 12.39
N GLU A 45 0.73 6.79 12.81
CA GLU A 45 0.07 6.36 14.04
C GLU A 45 1.09 5.61 14.92
N ALA A 46 1.40 6.16 16.09
CA ALA A 46 2.29 5.55 17.09
C ALA A 46 1.46 4.94 18.22
N LYS A 47 1.42 3.61 18.29
CA LYS A 47 0.62 2.88 19.30
C LYS A 47 1.17 1.47 19.53
N ASN A 48 1.07 0.98 20.77
CA ASN A 48 1.43 -0.39 21.16
C ASN A 48 2.83 -0.80 20.67
N SER A 49 3.85 0.02 20.93
CA SER A 49 5.24 -0.18 20.49
C SER A 49 5.41 -0.36 18.99
N SER A 50 4.45 0.12 18.19
CA SER A 50 4.46 0.04 16.73
C SER A 50 4.15 1.38 16.10
N LEU A 51 4.76 1.63 14.94
CA LEU A 51 4.49 2.78 14.10
C LEU A 51 3.82 2.29 12.83
N LYS A 52 2.59 2.71 12.61
CA LYS A 52 1.83 2.42 11.40
C LYS A 52 1.88 3.63 10.48
N ILE A 53 2.31 3.42 9.25
CA ILE A 53 2.39 4.46 8.20
C ILE A 53 1.42 4.06 7.10
N THR A 54 0.50 4.97 6.76
CA THR A 54 -0.52 4.75 5.72
C THR A 54 -0.48 5.85 4.69
N ALA A 55 -0.58 5.46 3.42
CA ALA A 55 -0.72 6.34 2.26
C ALA A 55 -1.93 5.92 1.43
N THR A 56 -2.63 6.87 0.83
CA THR A 56 -3.78 6.60 -0.05
C THR A 56 -3.98 7.67 -1.11
N ASP A 57 -4.55 7.26 -2.25
CA ASP A 57 -5.07 8.12 -3.30
C ASP A 57 -6.60 7.94 -3.49
N LEU A 58 -7.27 7.29 -2.53
CA LEU A 58 -8.68 6.86 -2.50
C LEU A 58 -8.98 5.56 -3.27
N ASP A 59 -8.16 5.17 -4.23
CA ASP A 59 -8.32 3.92 -4.98
C ASP A 59 -7.34 2.85 -4.53
N LEU A 60 -6.20 3.29 -4.03
CA LEU A 60 -5.13 2.46 -3.52
C LEU A 60 -4.78 2.89 -2.09
N ILE A 61 -4.70 1.94 -1.17
CA ILE A 61 -4.28 2.18 0.21
C ILE A 61 -3.09 1.26 0.50
N PHE A 62 -1.99 1.85 0.91
CA PHE A 62 -0.83 1.11 1.39
C PHE A 62 -0.59 1.40 2.86
N THR A 63 -0.39 0.36 3.63
CA THR A 63 -0.05 0.44 5.05
C THR A 63 1.17 -0.40 5.34
N ASN A 64 2.11 0.14 6.12
CA ASN A 64 3.23 -0.61 6.65
C ASN A 64 3.34 -0.42 8.15
N LEU A 65 3.67 -1.48 8.87
CA LEU A 65 3.85 -1.50 10.32
C LEU A 65 5.33 -1.70 10.67
N ILE A 66 5.91 -0.74 11.39
CA ILE A 66 7.24 -0.86 11.98
C ILE A 66 7.03 -1.26 13.44
N LYS A 67 7.55 -2.43 13.84
CA LYS A 67 7.43 -2.96 15.19
C LYS A 67 8.63 -2.59 16.07
N ASP A 68 8.48 -2.84 17.35
CA ASP A 68 9.55 -2.73 18.37
C ASP A 68 10.17 -1.34 18.46
N ILE A 69 9.33 -0.31 18.28
CA ILE A 69 9.76 1.09 18.43
C ILE A 69 9.52 1.60 19.85
N LYS A 70 10.35 2.56 20.25
CA LYS A 70 10.22 3.24 21.55
C LYS A 70 9.21 4.37 21.46
N ILE A 71 8.01 4.16 21.99
CA ILE A 71 6.95 5.16 22.10
C ILE A 71 6.91 5.72 23.50
N GLU A 72 7.16 7.03 23.65
CA GLU A 72 7.01 7.73 24.93
C GLU A 72 5.56 8.22 25.11
N LYS A 73 4.91 8.65 24.02
CA LYS A 73 3.51 9.08 23.99
C LYS A 73 2.86 8.61 22.71
N GLU A 74 1.76 7.88 22.85
CA GLU A 74 0.94 7.45 21.73
C GLU A 74 0.19 8.61 21.09
N GLY A 75 -0.12 8.50 19.79
CA GLY A 75 -0.92 9.47 19.07
C GLY A 75 -0.86 9.24 17.56
N SER A 76 -1.47 10.16 16.82
CA SER A 76 -1.49 10.15 15.36
C SER A 76 -1.38 11.56 14.80
N THR A 77 -0.83 11.67 13.60
CA THR A 77 -0.77 12.90 12.81
C THR A 77 -0.60 12.58 11.34
N THR A 78 -0.76 13.60 10.48
CA THR A 78 -0.40 13.47 9.07
C THR A 78 0.65 14.51 8.71
N THR A 79 1.53 14.20 7.77
CA THR A 79 2.51 15.16 7.24
C THR A 79 2.84 14.86 5.79
N SER A 80 3.39 15.85 5.07
CA SER A 80 3.75 15.72 3.65
C SER A 80 4.68 14.51 3.41
N ALA A 81 4.20 13.57 2.61
CA ALA A 81 4.95 12.36 2.24
C ALA A 81 6.24 12.70 1.50
N ALA A 82 6.21 13.68 0.60
CA ALA A 82 7.38 14.09 -0.17
C ALA A 82 8.45 14.71 0.73
N ILE A 83 8.04 15.62 1.63
CA ILE A 83 8.99 16.34 2.50
C ILE A 83 9.64 15.38 3.50
N ILE A 84 8.85 14.57 4.20
CA ILE A 84 9.40 13.62 5.18
C ILE A 84 10.31 12.59 4.50
N TYR A 85 9.93 12.08 3.32
CA TYR A 85 10.76 11.18 2.52
C TYR A 85 12.09 11.80 2.15
N ASP A 86 12.09 13.03 1.61
CA ASP A 86 13.31 13.72 1.19
C ASP A 86 14.26 14.02 2.37
N ILE A 87 13.74 14.35 3.53
CA ILE A 87 14.54 14.55 4.74
C ILE A 87 15.14 13.22 5.19
N VAL A 88 14.32 12.18 5.37
CA VAL A 88 14.76 10.87 5.87
C VAL A 88 15.79 10.24 4.93
N ARG A 89 15.65 10.43 3.61
CA ARG A 89 16.60 9.97 2.62
C ARG A 89 18.01 10.57 2.80
N LYS A 90 18.10 11.81 3.27
CA LYS A 90 19.37 12.53 3.48
C LYS A 90 20.00 12.28 4.85
N ILE A 91 19.27 11.74 5.80
CA ILE A 91 19.82 11.34 7.11
C ILE A 91 20.70 10.11 6.91
N PRO A 92 21.88 10.02 7.54
CA PRO A 92 22.75 8.85 7.43
C PRO A 92 22.07 7.55 7.90
N SER A 93 22.39 6.45 7.19
CA SER A 93 21.93 5.09 7.57
C SER A 93 22.39 4.73 8.99
N GLY A 94 21.58 3.93 9.69
CA GLY A 94 21.82 3.54 11.08
C GLY A 94 21.55 4.64 12.11
N SER A 95 21.00 5.80 11.70
CA SER A 95 20.64 6.87 12.64
C SER A 95 19.28 6.61 13.29
N GLU A 96 19.13 7.04 14.53
CA GLU A 96 17.83 7.16 15.21
C GLU A 96 17.20 8.52 14.92
N ILE A 97 15.90 8.53 14.67
CA ILE A 97 15.11 9.74 14.45
C ILE A 97 14.08 9.88 15.58
N ASN A 98 14.09 11.05 16.22
CA ASN A 98 13.15 11.40 17.27
C ASN A 98 12.00 12.24 16.70
N PHE A 99 10.77 11.87 16.99
CA PHE A 99 9.57 12.62 16.62
C PHE A 99 8.85 13.13 17.84
N ASN A 100 8.40 14.39 17.76
CA ASN A 100 7.63 15.04 18.82
C ASN A 100 6.53 15.93 18.19
N LEU A 101 5.28 15.55 18.37
CA LEU A 101 4.14 16.38 17.96
C LEU A 101 3.98 17.53 18.95
N VAL A 102 4.46 18.71 18.56
CA VAL A 102 4.48 19.90 19.43
C VAL A 102 3.07 20.43 19.64
N ASN A 103 2.30 20.52 18.55
CA ASN A 103 0.88 20.83 18.52
C ASN A 103 0.21 20.16 17.30
N ASP A 104 -1.07 20.37 17.09
CA ASP A 104 -1.85 19.70 16.04
C ASP A 104 -1.31 19.94 14.63
N ASN A 105 -0.61 21.07 14.41
CA ASN A 105 -0.14 21.50 13.09
C ASN A 105 1.39 21.36 12.92
N LYS A 106 2.13 20.89 13.94
CA LYS A 106 3.59 20.90 13.92
C LYS A 106 4.17 19.63 14.51
N LEU A 107 4.78 18.82 13.64
CA LEU A 107 5.60 17.66 13.99
C LEU A 107 7.08 18.07 13.92
N GLN A 108 7.77 17.96 15.05
CA GLN A 108 9.21 18.16 15.13
C GLN A 108 9.91 16.83 14.91
N MET A 109 10.93 16.83 14.08
CA MET A 109 11.77 15.68 13.76
C MET A 109 13.22 16.07 14.02
N GLU A 110 13.93 15.25 14.80
CA GLU A 110 15.33 15.48 15.16
C GLU A 110 16.15 14.22 14.91
N SER A 111 17.32 14.41 14.30
CA SER A 111 18.33 13.36 14.16
C SER A 111 19.72 13.99 14.21
N GLN A 112 20.59 13.44 15.04
CA GLN A 112 21.93 13.98 15.29
C GLN A 112 21.88 15.48 15.68
N LYS A 113 22.49 16.35 14.85
CA LYS A 113 22.49 17.81 15.03
C LYS A 113 21.40 18.54 14.23
N SER A 114 20.60 17.80 13.49
CA SER A 114 19.59 18.38 12.59
C SER A 114 18.20 18.35 13.23
N LYS A 115 17.48 19.45 13.05
CA LYS A 115 16.11 19.63 13.56
C LYS A 115 15.22 20.20 12.47
N PHE A 116 14.09 19.53 12.22
CA PHE A 116 13.11 19.90 11.21
C PHE A 116 11.74 20.10 11.85
N ASN A 117 10.96 21.00 11.28
CA ASN A 117 9.56 21.20 11.64
C ASN A 117 8.70 20.92 10.42
N LEU A 118 7.83 19.93 10.54
CA LEU A 118 6.93 19.50 9.49
C LEU A 118 5.52 20.02 9.78
N LEU A 119 4.83 20.51 8.75
CA LEU A 119 3.42 20.88 8.84
C LEU A 119 2.56 19.61 8.88
N CYS A 120 1.51 19.66 9.68
CA CYS A 120 0.58 18.57 9.90
C CYS A 120 -0.85 19.00 9.57
N LEU A 121 -1.64 18.04 9.08
CA LEU A 121 -3.09 18.14 8.98
C LEU A 121 -3.74 17.18 9.96
N ASN A 122 -4.99 17.44 10.29
CA ASN A 122 -5.74 16.64 11.24
C ASN A 122 -5.88 15.19 10.76
N PRO A 123 -5.41 14.19 11.54
CA PRO A 123 -5.49 12.79 11.14
C PRO A 123 -6.93 12.27 10.99
N SER A 124 -7.92 12.89 11.62
CA SER A 124 -9.33 12.50 11.48
C SER A 124 -9.91 12.79 10.08
N GLU A 125 -9.26 13.64 9.31
CA GLU A 125 -9.63 13.95 7.92
C GLU A 125 -8.99 12.99 6.92
N PHE A 126 -8.06 12.11 7.37
CA PHE A 126 -7.41 11.15 6.50
C PHE A 126 -8.40 10.04 6.11
N PRO A 127 -8.62 9.80 4.80
CA PRO A 127 -9.65 8.87 4.34
C PRO A 127 -9.21 7.41 4.53
N LEU A 128 -9.59 6.83 5.65
CA LEU A 128 -9.47 5.40 5.91
C LEU A 128 -10.79 4.70 5.57
N THR A 129 -10.70 3.51 5.01
CA THR A 129 -11.87 2.63 4.81
C THR A 129 -11.75 1.44 5.75
N ASP A 130 -12.73 1.29 6.63
CA ASP A 130 -12.89 0.10 7.48
C ASP A 130 -13.69 -0.93 6.69
N GLU A 131 -13.03 -1.76 5.89
CA GLU A 131 -13.68 -2.85 5.17
C GLU A 131 -13.32 -4.20 5.77
N ASN A 132 -14.33 -4.99 6.07
CA ASN A 132 -14.18 -6.37 6.49
C ASN A 132 -13.94 -7.25 5.26
N PHE A 133 -12.70 -7.68 5.07
CA PHE A 133 -12.32 -8.72 4.14
C PHE A 133 -12.50 -10.12 4.76
N ASN A 134 -13.71 -10.39 5.26
CA ASN A 134 -14.07 -11.70 5.85
C ASN A 134 -14.46 -12.71 4.78
N THR A 135 -13.63 -12.86 3.75
CA THR A 135 -13.86 -13.75 2.62
C THR A 135 -12.72 -14.75 2.48
N ASN A 136 -12.86 -15.67 1.53
CA ASN A 136 -11.87 -16.70 1.27
C ASN A 136 -10.49 -16.10 0.99
N GLU A 137 -9.54 -16.43 1.86
CA GLU A 137 -8.14 -16.06 1.74
C GLU A 137 -7.36 -17.21 1.12
N PHE A 138 -6.38 -16.91 0.30
CA PHE A 138 -5.42 -17.89 -0.17
C PHE A 138 -4.01 -17.33 -0.19
N LEU A 139 -3.05 -18.24 -0.15
CA LEU A 139 -1.63 -17.92 -0.15
C LEU A 139 -1.03 -18.19 -1.52
N ILE A 140 -0.14 -17.29 -1.94
CA ILE A 140 0.65 -17.45 -3.14
C ILE A 140 2.06 -16.94 -2.90
N ASN A 141 3.06 -17.60 -3.48
CA ASN A 141 4.44 -17.12 -3.38
C ASN A 141 4.62 -15.81 -4.15
N SER A 142 5.29 -14.83 -3.54
CA SER A 142 5.53 -13.48 -4.10
C SER A 142 6.25 -13.50 -5.44
N LYS A 143 7.27 -14.35 -5.60
CA LYS A 143 8.03 -14.47 -6.86
C LYS A 143 7.17 -15.02 -7.99
N LEU A 144 6.29 -15.99 -7.68
CA LEU A 144 5.37 -16.54 -8.67
C LEU A 144 4.35 -15.50 -9.12
N LEU A 145 3.77 -14.75 -8.17
CA LEU A 145 2.84 -13.66 -8.50
C LEU A 145 3.53 -12.57 -9.32
N LEU A 146 4.71 -12.13 -8.90
CA LEU A 146 5.50 -11.14 -9.64
C LEU A 146 5.84 -11.62 -11.05
N LYS A 147 6.18 -12.90 -11.22
CA LYS A 147 6.48 -13.50 -12.54
C LYS A 147 5.30 -13.40 -13.49
N VAL A 148 4.07 -13.73 -13.06
CA VAL A 148 2.89 -13.64 -13.94
C VAL A 148 2.51 -12.19 -14.23
N ILE A 149 2.62 -11.30 -13.24
CA ILE A 149 2.42 -9.87 -13.44
C ILE A 149 3.39 -9.31 -14.48
N ASN A 150 4.69 -9.59 -14.33
CA ASN A 150 5.72 -9.08 -15.26
C ASN A 150 5.56 -9.61 -16.68
N LYS A 151 5.05 -10.84 -16.84
CA LYS A 151 4.77 -11.42 -18.17
C LYS A 151 3.53 -10.82 -18.84
N THR A 152 2.57 -10.30 -18.09
CA THR A 152 1.29 -9.85 -18.62
C THR A 152 1.17 -8.33 -18.70
N LYS A 153 1.80 -7.58 -17.79
CA LYS A 153 1.69 -6.11 -17.73
C LYS A 153 2.09 -5.37 -19.02
N ILE A 154 2.91 -5.99 -19.88
CA ILE A 154 3.36 -5.40 -21.15
C ILE A 154 2.23 -5.26 -22.18
N SER A 155 1.13 -5.99 -22.02
CA SER A 155 -0.04 -5.97 -22.90
C SER A 155 -1.21 -5.18 -22.33
N ILE A 156 -1.05 -4.45 -21.23
CA ILE A 156 -2.09 -3.58 -20.68
C ILE A 156 -2.34 -2.41 -21.64
N SER A 157 -3.61 -2.11 -21.92
CA SER A 157 -4.01 -0.96 -22.73
C SER A 157 -3.76 0.37 -21.98
N ASN A 158 -3.50 1.42 -22.78
CA ASN A 158 -3.47 2.81 -22.30
C ASN A 158 -4.69 3.61 -22.81
N ASP A 159 -5.62 2.96 -23.51
CA ASP A 159 -6.82 3.59 -24.05
C ASP A 159 -7.84 3.81 -22.92
N GLU A 160 -8.02 5.07 -22.50
CA GLU A 160 -8.93 5.46 -21.43
C GLU A 160 -10.41 5.20 -21.76
N THR A 161 -10.75 5.08 -23.05
CA THR A 161 -12.14 4.77 -23.47
C THR A 161 -12.52 3.34 -23.20
N ARG A 162 -11.53 2.44 -23.13
CA ARG A 162 -11.71 1.00 -22.84
C ARG A 162 -11.08 0.65 -21.49
N HIS A 163 -11.57 1.30 -20.44
CA HIS A 163 -11.03 1.18 -19.08
C HIS A 163 -10.89 -0.27 -18.60
N TYR A 164 -11.78 -1.19 -19.02
CA TYR A 164 -11.72 -2.63 -18.69
C TYR A 164 -10.48 -3.36 -19.27
N LEU A 165 -9.71 -2.72 -20.17
CA LEU A 165 -8.42 -3.20 -20.66
C LEU A 165 -7.21 -2.54 -19.96
N ASN A 166 -7.44 -1.58 -19.05
CA ASN A 166 -6.38 -0.82 -18.39
C ASN A 166 -5.84 -1.53 -17.12
N GLY A 167 -5.86 -2.86 -17.16
CA GLY A 167 -5.42 -3.69 -16.04
C GLY A 167 -5.10 -5.11 -16.47
N ILE A 168 -4.81 -5.94 -15.46
CA ILE A 168 -4.64 -7.39 -15.61
C ILE A 168 -5.91 -8.08 -15.13
N PHE A 169 -6.48 -8.91 -15.97
CA PHE A 169 -7.56 -9.82 -15.60
C PHE A 169 -7.00 -11.03 -14.88
N LEU A 170 -7.41 -11.22 -13.63
CA LEU A 170 -7.05 -12.36 -12.80
C LEU A 170 -8.27 -13.23 -12.58
N HIS A 171 -8.13 -14.51 -12.84
CA HIS A 171 -9.18 -15.50 -12.58
C HIS A 171 -8.58 -16.87 -12.26
N VAL A 172 -9.36 -17.72 -11.61
CA VAL A 172 -9.00 -19.11 -11.36
C VAL A 172 -9.70 -20.01 -12.37
N ASN A 173 -8.97 -20.91 -12.97
CA ASN A 173 -9.51 -21.94 -13.87
C ASN A 173 -9.00 -23.33 -13.47
N GLU A 174 -9.84 -24.34 -13.78
CA GLU A 174 -9.53 -25.75 -13.59
C GLU A 174 -9.22 -26.38 -14.95
N LYS A 175 -8.14 -27.16 -15.00
CA LYS A 175 -7.79 -28.00 -16.14
C LYS A 175 -7.22 -29.33 -15.63
N GLU A 176 -7.83 -30.44 -16.04
CA GLU A 176 -7.38 -31.80 -15.69
C GLU A 176 -7.20 -31.99 -14.18
N LYS A 177 -8.18 -31.52 -13.39
CA LYS A 177 -8.17 -31.53 -11.91
C LYS A 177 -7.05 -30.68 -11.27
N ASN A 178 -6.34 -29.86 -12.05
CA ASN A 178 -5.40 -28.88 -11.53
C ASN A 178 -6.01 -27.47 -11.56
N PHE A 179 -5.72 -26.69 -10.54
CA PHE A 179 -6.21 -25.32 -10.42
C PHE A 179 -5.09 -24.34 -10.77
N PHE A 180 -5.44 -23.27 -11.47
CA PHE A 180 -4.50 -22.25 -11.91
C PHE A 180 -5.04 -20.86 -11.65
N LEU A 181 -4.24 -19.99 -11.03
CA LEU A 181 -4.44 -18.56 -11.11
C LEU A 181 -3.90 -18.08 -12.45
N THR A 182 -4.77 -17.55 -13.28
CA THR A 182 -4.43 -17.07 -14.62
C THR A 182 -4.49 -15.56 -14.64
N ALA A 183 -3.44 -14.94 -15.16
CA ALA A 183 -3.35 -13.52 -15.46
C ALA A 183 -3.40 -13.31 -16.97
N ALA A 184 -4.24 -12.39 -17.44
CA ALA A 184 -4.37 -12.02 -18.84
C ALA A 184 -4.43 -10.49 -19.00
N ALA A 185 -3.79 -9.97 -20.04
CA ALA A 185 -3.88 -8.57 -20.43
C ALA A 185 -3.86 -8.43 -21.94
N THR A 186 -4.58 -7.45 -22.48
CA THR A 186 -4.63 -7.14 -23.92
C THR A 186 -4.85 -5.66 -24.17
N ASP A 187 -4.29 -5.15 -25.25
CA ASP A 187 -4.55 -3.82 -25.79
C ASP A 187 -5.34 -3.87 -27.12
N SER A 188 -5.94 -5.03 -27.44
CA SER A 188 -6.65 -5.39 -28.68
C SER A 188 -5.76 -5.71 -29.89
N HIS A 189 -4.44 -5.44 -29.83
CA HIS A 189 -3.50 -5.77 -30.90
C HIS A 189 -2.61 -6.95 -30.52
N ARG A 190 -2.37 -7.12 -29.22
CA ARG A 190 -1.61 -8.22 -28.64
C ARG A 190 -2.22 -8.67 -27.32
N MET A 191 -1.91 -9.85 -26.92
CA MET A 191 -2.37 -10.44 -25.67
C MET A 191 -1.26 -11.22 -25.00
N SER A 192 -1.19 -11.10 -23.68
CA SER A 192 -0.31 -11.90 -22.83
C SER A 192 -1.11 -12.67 -21.81
N VAL A 193 -0.82 -13.96 -21.68
CA VAL A 193 -1.44 -14.85 -20.68
C VAL A 193 -0.35 -15.58 -19.92
N SER A 194 -0.43 -15.63 -18.61
CA SER A 194 0.48 -16.38 -17.75
C SER A 194 -0.28 -17.04 -16.59
N LYS A 195 0.19 -18.21 -16.15
CA LYS A 195 -0.50 -19.03 -15.16
C LYS A 195 0.41 -19.46 -14.04
N ILE A 196 -0.18 -19.58 -12.84
CA ILE A 196 0.44 -20.19 -11.66
C ILE A 196 -0.41 -21.39 -11.27
N LYS A 197 0.21 -22.56 -11.10
CA LYS A 197 -0.48 -23.70 -10.52
C LYS A 197 -0.73 -23.45 -9.04
N LEU A 198 -1.97 -23.65 -8.61
CA LEU A 198 -2.40 -23.57 -7.21
C LEU A 198 -2.32 -24.98 -6.58
N GLU A 199 -2.04 -25.04 -5.29
CA GLU A 199 -1.97 -26.28 -4.55
C GLU A 199 -3.36 -26.92 -4.33
N SER A 200 -4.39 -26.09 -4.25
CA SER A 200 -5.78 -26.51 -4.07
C SER A 200 -6.75 -25.58 -4.78
N LYS A 201 -8.02 -25.99 -4.82
CA LYS A 201 -9.10 -25.13 -5.28
C LYS A 201 -9.24 -23.93 -4.35
N VAL A 202 -9.28 -22.73 -4.92
CA VAL A 202 -9.56 -21.49 -4.20
C VAL A 202 -10.85 -20.86 -4.76
N ASN A 203 -11.63 -20.28 -3.88
CA ASN A 203 -12.80 -19.50 -4.27
C ASN A 203 -12.35 -18.07 -4.52
N PHE A 204 -12.19 -17.70 -5.80
CA PHE A 204 -11.69 -16.40 -6.23
C PHE A 204 -12.53 -15.89 -7.38
N ASP A 205 -13.25 -14.79 -7.15
CA ASP A 205 -14.03 -14.15 -8.21
C ASP A 205 -13.10 -13.52 -9.24
N PRO A 206 -13.41 -13.63 -10.55
CA PRO A 206 -12.64 -12.95 -11.58
C PRO A 206 -12.61 -11.44 -11.38
N ILE A 207 -11.42 -10.84 -11.47
CA ILE A 207 -11.22 -9.41 -11.25
C ILE A 207 -10.34 -8.79 -12.32
N ILE A 208 -10.47 -7.46 -12.50
CA ILE A 208 -9.53 -6.66 -13.29
C ILE A 208 -8.74 -5.76 -12.35
N LEU A 209 -7.45 -6.06 -12.20
CA LEU A 209 -6.53 -5.34 -11.31
C LEU A 209 -5.97 -4.12 -12.05
N PRO A 210 -6.15 -2.88 -11.52
CA PRO A 210 -5.76 -1.65 -12.21
C PRO A 210 -4.26 -1.56 -12.45
N LYS A 211 -3.86 -0.89 -13.52
CA LYS A 211 -2.45 -0.67 -13.90
C LYS A 211 -1.61 -0.05 -12.78
N LYS A 212 -2.14 0.96 -12.06
CA LYS A 212 -1.45 1.60 -10.92
C LYS A 212 -1.14 0.59 -9.81
N THR A 213 -2.12 -0.24 -9.47
CA THR A 213 -1.96 -1.31 -8.48
C THR A 213 -0.91 -2.33 -8.88
N ILE A 214 -0.89 -2.70 -10.17
CA ILE A 214 0.08 -3.64 -10.75
C ILE A 214 1.50 -3.08 -10.62
N HIS A 215 1.72 -1.80 -10.92
CA HIS A 215 3.02 -1.16 -10.77
C HIS A 215 3.45 -1.11 -9.30
N GLN A 216 2.55 -0.69 -8.41
CA GLN A 216 2.84 -0.65 -6.97
C GLN A 216 3.15 -2.04 -6.41
N LEU A 217 2.31 -3.03 -6.73
CA LEU A 217 2.52 -4.42 -6.29
C LEU A 217 3.84 -4.99 -6.83
N SER A 218 4.19 -4.74 -8.10
CA SER A 218 5.47 -5.16 -8.67
C SER A 218 6.64 -4.61 -7.86
N SER A 219 6.63 -3.30 -7.56
CA SER A 219 7.70 -2.65 -6.78
C SER A 219 7.78 -3.20 -5.34
N LEU A 220 6.63 -3.46 -4.71
CA LEU A 220 6.58 -4.00 -3.35
C LEU A 220 7.10 -5.44 -3.27
N LEU A 221 6.96 -6.24 -4.33
CA LEU A 221 7.30 -7.65 -4.36
C LEU A 221 8.71 -7.95 -4.91
N GLU A 222 9.40 -6.96 -5.49
CA GLU A 222 10.67 -7.16 -6.18
C GLU A 222 11.73 -7.84 -5.31
N ASP A 223 11.83 -7.43 -4.05
CA ASP A 223 12.79 -7.97 -3.07
C ASP A 223 12.16 -8.96 -2.07
N GLN A 224 10.97 -9.51 -2.38
CA GLN A 224 10.26 -10.40 -1.48
C GLN A 224 10.38 -11.87 -1.94
N ASP A 225 10.59 -12.76 -0.97
CA ASP A 225 10.50 -14.21 -1.16
C ASP A 225 9.67 -14.81 0.00
N GLN A 226 8.39 -14.55 -0.02
CA GLN A 226 7.45 -15.00 1.02
C GLN A 226 6.07 -15.27 0.43
N ASN A 227 5.24 -15.95 1.20
CA ASN A 227 3.85 -16.10 0.84
C ASN A 227 3.08 -14.79 1.07
N ILE A 228 2.26 -14.45 0.10
CA ILE A 228 1.33 -13.34 0.13
C ILE A 228 -0.06 -13.89 0.36
N LYS A 229 -0.78 -13.31 1.31
CA LYS A 229 -2.18 -13.58 1.52
C LYS A 229 -3.00 -12.66 0.62
N ILE A 230 -3.86 -13.25 -0.19
CA ILE A 230 -4.77 -12.54 -1.10
C ILE A 230 -6.20 -12.78 -0.67
N CYS A 231 -6.98 -11.71 -0.63
CA CYS A 231 -8.40 -11.73 -0.33
C CYS A 231 -9.10 -10.69 -1.20
N ASN A 232 -10.18 -11.05 -1.87
CA ASN A 232 -10.98 -10.11 -2.64
C ASN A 232 -12.44 -10.08 -2.20
N ILE A 233 -13.03 -8.91 -2.32
CA ILE A 233 -14.46 -8.64 -2.26
C ILE A 233 -14.87 -8.04 -3.61
N LYS A 234 -16.18 -7.91 -3.89
CA LYS A 234 -16.68 -7.50 -5.22
C LYS A 234 -15.97 -6.29 -5.85
N SER A 235 -15.60 -5.28 -5.05
CA SER A 235 -15.04 -4.02 -5.55
C SER A 235 -13.59 -3.78 -5.18
N LYS A 236 -12.99 -4.63 -4.34
CA LYS A 236 -11.62 -4.42 -3.83
C LYS A 236 -10.86 -5.74 -3.64
N ILE A 237 -9.54 -5.63 -3.67
CA ILE A 237 -8.62 -6.71 -3.35
C ILE A 237 -7.62 -6.24 -2.30
N LYS A 238 -7.24 -7.15 -1.41
CA LYS A 238 -6.24 -6.95 -0.36
C LYS A 238 -5.10 -7.95 -0.55
N PHE A 239 -3.88 -7.43 -0.47
CA PHE A 239 -2.63 -8.20 -0.43
C PHE A 239 -1.95 -7.95 0.91
N GLU A 240 -1.65 -9.01 1.66
CA GLU A 240 -0.91 -8.93 2.92
C GLU A 240 0.41 -9.70 2.80
N PHE A 241 1.50 -9.06 3.13
CA PHE A 241 2.85 -9.64 3.07
C PHE A 241 3.77 -8.97 4.10
N GLY A 242 4.40 -9.80 4.93
CA GLY A 242 5.24 -9.33 6.03
C GLY A 242 4.47 -8.37 6.97
N GLN A 243 4.93 -7.14 7.04
CA GLN A 243 4.30 -6.06 7.81
C GLN A 243 3.54 -5.05 6.93
N SER A 244 3.29 -5.41 5.68
CA SER A 244 2.68 -4.54 4.67
C SER A 244 1.32 -5.04 4.26
N VAL A 245 0.41 -4.11 4.01
CA VAL A 245 -0.92 -4.35 3.45
C VAL A 245 -1.15 -3.39 2.29
N LEU A 246 -1.56 -3.93 1.15
CA LEU A 246 -2.00 -3.16 -0.01
C LEU A 246 -3.46 -3.48 -0.29
N ILE A 247 -4.31 -2.47 -0.32
CA ILE A 247 -5.73 -2.59 -0.71
C ILE A 247 -5.93 -1.77 -1.97
N SER A 248 -6.60 -2.33 -2.96
CA SER A 248 -6.91 -1.66 -4.22
C SER A 248 -8.37 -1.81 -4.57
N LYS A 249 -8.99 -0.73 -5.06
CA LYS A 249 -10.21 -0.85 -5.84
C LYS A 249 -9.93 -1.62 -7.13
N LEU A 250 -10.94 -2.29 -7.63
CA LEU A 250 -10.91 -3.06 -8.88
C LEU A 250 -11.56 -2.25 -10.01
N ILE A 251 -11.17 -2.55 -11.24
CA ILE A 251 -11.85 -2.00 -12.40
C ILE A 251 -13.17 -2.76 -12.58
N ASP A 252 -14.27 -2.00 -12.59
CA ASP A 252 -15.59 -2.54 -12.96
C ASP A 252 -15.67 -2.69 -14.49
N GLY A 253 -16.06 -3.87 -14.93
CA GLY A 253 -16.15 -4.16 -16.35
C GLY A 253 -16.00 -5.65 -16.65
N LYS A 254 -16.27 -6.01 -17.91
CA LYS A 254 -16.12 -7.38 -18.40
C LYS A 254 -14.90 -7.47 -19.32
N PHE A 255 -13.92 -8.26 -18.89
CA PHE A 255 -12.77 -8.56 -19.73
C PHE A 255 -13.21 -9.40 -20.94
N PRO A 256 -12.62 -9.19 -22.14
CA PRO A 256 -12.96 -9.97 -23.34
C PRO A 256 -12.74 -11.47 -23.14
N ASN A 257 -13.60 -12.27 -23.80
CA ASN A 257 -13.38 -13.72 -23.87
C ASN A 257 -12.15 -14.01 -24.76
N TYR A 258 -11.29 -14.93 -24.32
CA TYR A 258 -10.04 -15.29 -25.01
C TYR A 258 -9.73 -16.79 -24.92
#